data_a48e2a4659ca31962b3a27bd9bc91c4f
#
_entry.id   a48e2a4659ca31962b3a27bd9bc91c4f
#
_cell.length_a   1.000
_cell.length_b   1.000
_cell.length_c   1.000
_cell.angle_alpha   90.00
_cell.angle_beta   90.00
_cell.angle_gamma   90.00
#
_symmetry.space_group_name_H-M   'P 1'
#
loop_
_entity.id
_entity.type
_entity.pdbx_description
1 polymer ?
#
loop_
_entity_poly.entity_id
_entity_poly.type
_entity_poly.pdbx_seq_one_letter_code
_entity_poly.pdbx_strand_id
1 'polypeptide(L)'
;MLHIMISTPSADDLTFDGPAVYRIRVCGRITARWSDRLEGMTITVDTPDTGQSITTLVGELEDQASLAGVLISLYELHLPVLSVEHLSAG
;
A
#
# COMPACT_ATOMS: atom_id res chain seq x y z
N MET A 1 0.88 -12.78 -13.26
CA MET A 1 1.63 -11.53 -13.46
C MET A 1 1.12 -10.46 -12.51
N LEU A 2 2.02 -9.80 -11.84
CA LEU A 2 1.65 -8.70 -10.96
C LEU A 2 1.21 -7.49 -11.77
N HIS A 3 0.04 -6.99 -11.47
CA HIS A 3 -0.48 -5.81 -12.12
C HIS A 3 -0.66 -4.73 -11.06
N ILE A 4 0.07 -3.64 -11.20
CA ILE A 4 0.00 -2.53 -10.26
C ILE A 4 -0.65 -1.35 -10.96
N MET A 5 -1.75 -0.88 -10.39
CA MET A 5 -2.41 0.32 -10.86
C MET A 5 -2.01 1.46 -9.93
N ILE A 6 -1.33 2.46 -10.47
CA ILE A 6 -0.90 3.62 -9.71
C ILE A 6 -1.68 4.82 -10.19
N SER A 7 -2.39 5.43 -9.26
CA SER A 7 -3.09 6.68 -9.53
C SER A 7 -2.14 7.83 -9.22
N THR A 8 -1.72 8.57 -10.24
CA THR A 8 -0.78 9.66 -10.04
C THR A 8 -1.43 10.99 -10.34
N PRO A 9 -1.16 12.02 -9.54
CA PRO A 9 -1.59 13.38 -9.86
C PRO A 9 -0.77 13.94 -11.04
N SER A 10 -1.09 15.15 -11.46
CA SER A 10 -0.31 15.80 -12.50
C SER A 10 1.13 15.97 -12.05
N ALA A 11 2.05 16.16 -13.03
CA ALA A 11 3.47 16.30 -12.73
C ALA A 11 3.74 17.45 -11.76
N ASP A 12 2.95 18.50 -11.80
CA ASP A 12 3.13 19.66 -10.92
C ASP A 12 2.82 19.33 -9.46
N ASP A 13 2.02 18.31 -9.22
CA ASP A 13 1.63 17.90 -7.87
C ASP A 13 2.52 16.79 -7.32
N LEU A 14 3.43 16.25 -8.12
CA LEU A 14 4.29 15.16 -7.69
C LEU A 14 5.43 15.69 -6.84
N THR A 15 5.42 15.28 -5.58
CA THR A 15 6.54 15.54 -4.68
C THR A 15 7.11 14.17 -4.30
N PHE A 16 8.21 13.79 -4.93
CA PHE A 16 8.79 12.47 -4.71
C PHE A 16 9.44 12.32 -3.34
N ASP A 17 9.82 13.41 -2.73
CA ASP A 17 10.57 13.38 -1.48
C ASP A 17 9.75 13.83 -0.28
N GLY A 18 8.49 14.15 -0.47
CA GLY A 18 7.63 14.62 0.60
C GLY A 18 6.74 13.54 1.17
N PRO A 19 6.19 13.75 2.36
CA PRO A 19 5.21 12.84 2.94
C PRO A 19 3.95 12.81 2.11
N ALA A 20 3.33 11.64 2.03
CA ALA A 20 2.07 11.47 1.32
C ALA A 20 1.28 10.31 1.91
N VAL A 21 -0.02 10.38 1.81
CA VAL A 21 -0.91 9.30 2.25
C VAL A 21 -1.17 8.38 1.07
N TYR A 22 -0.95 7.11 1.30
CA TYR A 22 -1.14 6.06 0.28
C TYR A 22 -2.16 5.04 0.74
N ARG A 23 -2.82 4.43 -0.22
CA ARG A 23 -3.66 3.27 -0.01
C ARG A 23 -3.17 2.16 -0.90
N ILE A 24 -2.81 1.03 -0.29
CA ILE A 24 -2.31 -0.13 -1.00
C ILE A 24 -3.25 -1.29 -0.73
N ARG A 25 -3.70 -1.94 -1.78
CA ARG A 25 -4.55 -3.11 -1.67
C ARG A 25 -3.80 -4.33 -2.16
N VAL A 26 -3.89 -5.40 -1.38
CA VAL A 26 -3.24 -6.66 -1.73
C VAL A 26 -4.23 -7.79 -1.63
N CYS A 27 -4.00 -8.83 -2.42
CA CYS A 27 -4.77 -10.05 -2.35
C CYS A 27 -4.15 -10.95 -1.28
N GLY A 28 -4.95 -11.33 -0.29
CA GLY A 28 -4.47 -12.13 0.81
C GLY A 28 -4.71 -11.43 2.13
N ARG A 29 -4.24 -12.05 3.19
CA ARG A 29 -4.49 -11.58 4.54
C ARG A 29 -3.20 -11.25 5.26
N ILE A 30 -3.14 -10.05 5.82
CA ILE A 30 -2.03 -9.59 6.65
C ILE A 30 -2.59 -9.25 8.03
N THR A 31 -1.96 -9.76 9.08
CA THR A 31 -2.39 -9.42 10.43
C THR A 31 -1.84 -8.06 10.82
N ALA A 32 -2.56 -7.36 11.71
CA ALA A 32 -2.19 -6.02 12.14
C ALA A 32 -0.81 -5.95 12.81
N ARG A 33 -0.31 -7.08 13.31
CA ARG A 33 1.02 -7.15 13.93
C ARG A 33 2.16 -6.80 12.95
N TRP A 34 1.90 -6.82 11.65
CA TRP A 34 2.89 -6.46 10.65
C TRP A 34 2.98 -4.94 10.42
N SER A 35 2.11 -4.17 11.08
CA SER A 35 2.03 -2.72 10.86
C SER A 35 3.39 -2.03 11.01
N ASP A 36 4.18 -2.40 12.02
CA ASP A 36 5.50 -1.78 12.23
C ASP A 36 6.45 -2.01 11.07
N ARG A 37 6.38 -3.20 10.44
CA ARG A 37 7.22 -3.51 9.28
C ARG A 37 6.71 -2.87 8.01
N LEU A 38 5.46 -2.40 8.04
CA LEU A 38 4.81 -1.75 6.91
C LEU A 38 4.63 -0.27 7.21
N GLU A 39 5.64 0.34 7.83
CA GLU A 39 5.73 1.77 8.10
C GLU A 39 4.56 2.31 8.94
N GLY A 40 4.02 1.48 9.82
CA GLY A 40 2.92 1.91 10.68
C GLY A 40 1.60 2.13 9.97
N MET A 41 1.44 1.62 8.75
CA MET A 41 0.18 1.76 8.03
C MET A 41 -0.94 1.02 8.73
N THR A 42 -2.14 1.56 8.63
CA THR A 42 -3.33 0.91 9.17
C THR A 42 -3.73 -0.26 8.26
N ILE A 43 -3.90 -1.42 8.85
CA ILE A 43 -4.21 -2.64 8.12
C ILE A 43 -5.67 -3.02 8.35
N THR A 44 -6.42 -3.16 7.27
CA THR A 44 -7.82 -3.58 7.32
C THR A 44 -7.99 -4.77 6.39
N VAL A 45 -8.60 -5.85 6.88
CA VAL A 45 -8.83 -7.05 6.08
C VAL A 45 -10.32 -7.18 5.81
N ASP A 46 -10.67 -7.36 4.54
CA ASP A 46 -12.04 -7.63 4.11
C ASP A 46 -12.07 -9.03 3.53
N THR A 47 -12.93 -9.88 4.08
CA THR A 47 -13.07 -11.26 3.64
C THR A 47 -14.49 -11.47 3.13
N PRO A 48 -14.72 -11.35 1.82
CA PRO A 48 -16.06 -11.58 1.28
C PRO A 48 -16.45 -13.05 1.41
N ASP A 49 -17.75 -13.31 1.38
CA ASP A 49 -18.29 -14.67 1.49
C ASP A 49 -17.77 -15.57 0.38
N THR A 50 -17.53 -15.00 -0.79
CA THR A 50 -17.01 -15.74 -1.93
C THR A 50 -15.75 -15.06 -2.41
N GLY A 51 -14.63 -15.78 -2.41
CA GLY A 51 -13.39 -15.24 -2.93
C GLY A 51 -12.35 -15.04 -1.86
N GLN A 52 -11.25 -14.43 -2.26
CA GLN A 52 -10.09 -14.24 -1.40
C GLN A 52 -10.22 -12.97 -0.59
N SER A 53 -9.52 -12.97 0.55
CA SER A 53 -9.43 -11.78 1.38
C SER A 53 -8.67 -10.68 0.63
N ILE A 54 -9.07 -9.46 0.87
CA ILE A 54 -8.36 -8.27 0.38
C ILE A 54 -7.90 -7.49 1.60
N THR A 55 -6.62 -7.22 1.67
CA THR A 55 -6.05 -6.40 2.73
C THR A 55 -5.80 -5.00 2.20
N THR A 56 -6.23 -4.00 2.94
CA THR A 56 -6.03 -2.60 2.59
C THR A 56 -5.10 -1.97 3.62
N LEU A 57 -4.06 -1.34 3.12
CA LEU A 57 -3.09 -0.61 3.92
C LEU A 57 -3.23 0.87 3.63
N VAL A 58 -3.46 1.68 4.67
CA VAL A 58 -3.58 3.13 4.51
C VAL A 58 -2.67 3.80 5.52
N GLY A 59 -1.92 4.77 5.08
CA GLY A 59 -1.07 5.52 5.98
C GLY A 59 -0.19 6.53 5.26
N GLU A 60 0.42 7.39 6.06
CA GLU A 60 1.37 8.36 5.57
C GLU A 60 2.74 7.73 5.46
N LEU A 61 3.36 7.89 4.31
CA LEU A 61 4.74 7.45 4.07
C LEU A 61 5.59 8.69 3.85
N GLU A 62 6.78 8.71 4.43
CA GLU A 62 7.63 9.89 4.44
C GLU A 62 8.16 10.27 3.06
N ASP A 63 8.43 9.27 2.23
CA ASP A 63 9.05 9.48 0.92
C ASP A 63 8.85 8.25 0.04
N GLN A 64 9.40 8.32 -1.16
CA GLN A 64 9.31 7.22 -2.11
C GLN A 64 10.07 5.98 -1.64
N ALA A 65 11.13 6.16 -0.89
CA ALA A 65 11.90 5.02 -0.37
C ALA A 65 11.05 4.21 0.61
N SER A 66 10.26 4.88 1.45
CA SER A 66 9.35 4.21 2.37
C SER A 66 8.29 3.43 1.61
N LEU A 67 7.74 4.01 0.54
CA LEU A 67 6.78 3.32 -0.30
C LEU A 67 7.40 2.08 -0.93
N ALA A 68 8.60 2.22 -1.49
CA ALA A 68 9.30 1.08 -2.09
C ALA A 68 9.55 -0.01 -1.06
N GLY A 69 9.92 0.37 0.17
CA GLY A 69 10.13 -0.60 1.24
C GLY A 69 8.87 -1.39 1.58
N VAL A 70 7.73 -0.71 1.63
CA VAL A 70 6.46 -1.39 1.87
C VAL A 70 6.16 -2.38 0.74
N LEU A 71 6.32 -1.95 -0.51
CA LEU A 71 6.04 -2.81 -1.66
C LEU A 71 6.97 -4.02 -1.68
N ILE A 72 8.24 -3.85 -1.34
CA ILE A 72 9.18 -4.96 -1.27
C ILE A 72 8.77 -5.94 -0.17
N SER A 73 8.36 -5.44 0.99
CA SER A 73 7.89 -6.30 2.08
C SER A 73 6.68 -7.12 1.66
N LEU A 74 5.74 -6.52 0.96
CA LEU A 74 4.57 -7.23 0.45
C LEU A 74 4.96 -8.29 -0.56
N TYR A 75 5.93 -7.98 -1.41
CA TYR A 75 6.45 -8.94 -2.37
C TYR A 75 7.07 -10.15 -1.65
N GLU A 76 7.86 -9.89 -0.60
CA GLU A 76 8.48 -10.95 0.17
C GLU A 76 7.47 -11.83 0.90
N LEU A 77 6.31 -11.28 1.23
CA LEU A 77 5.21 -12.04 1.82
C LEU A 77 4.40 -12.81 0.77
N HIS A 78 4.77 -12.70 -0.50
CA HIS A 78 4.08 -13.35 -1.62
C HIS A 78 2.63 -12.89 -1.76
N LEU A 79 2.38 -11.62 -1.48
CA LEU A 79 1.04 -11.04 -1.59
C LEU A 79 0.94 -10.21 -2.86
N PRO A 80 0.09 -10.61 -3.81
CA PRO A 80 -0.09 -9.83 -5.03
C PRO A 80 -0.65 -8.45 -4.71
N VAL A 81 0.04 -7.41 -5.17
CA VAL A 81 -0.43 -6.03 -4.99
C VAL A 81 -1.45 -5.73 -6.08
N LEU A 82 -2.64 -5.33 -5.65
CA LEU A 82 -3.75 -5.05 -6.57
C LEU A 82 -3.76 -3.60 -7.01
N SER A 83 -3.44 -2.69 -6.10
CA SER A 83 -3.41 -1.27 -6.43
C SER A 83 -2.55 -0.50 -5.45
N VAL A 84 -2.01 0.62 -5.91
CA VAL A 84 -1.31 1.60 -5.09
C VAL A 84 -1.90 2.95 -5.48
N GLU A 85 -2.44 3.67 -4.50
CA GLU A 85 -3.08 4.95 -4.75
C GLU A 85 -2.45 6.04 -3.89
N HIS A 86 -2.13 7.16 -4.50
CA HIS A 86 -1.70 8.36 -3.80
C HIS A 86 -2.96 9.13 -3.44
N LEU A 87 -3.27 9.23 -2.14
CA LEU A 87 -4.52 9.86 -1.70
C LEU A 87 -4.37 11.35 -1.48
N SER A 88 -3.27 11.77 -0.85
CA SER A 88 -3.04 13.18 -0.60
C SER A 88 -1.60 13.39 -0.16
N ALA A 89 -1.11 14.63 -0.25
CA ALA A 89 0.14 15.00 0.36
C ALA A 89 -0.07 15.02 1.87
N GLY A 90 0.84 14.40 2.59
CA GLY A 90 0.77 14.32 4.04
C GLY A 90 1.07 15.61 4.75
#